data_c4f567dde6a94bc110e498d5b2b501a9
#
_entry.id   c4f567dde6a94bc110e498d5b2b501a9
#
_cell.length_a   1.000
_cell.length_b   1.000
_cell.length_c   1.000
_cell.angle_alpha   90.00
_cell.angle_beta   90.00
_cell.angle_gamma   90.00
#
_symmetry.space_group_name_H-M   'P 1'
#
loop_
_entity.id
_entity.type
_entity.pdbx_description
1 polymer ?
#
loop_
_entity_poly.entity_id
_entity_poly.type
_entity_poly.pdbx_seq_one_letter_code
_entity_poly.pdbx_strand_id
1 'polypeptide(L)'
;MKKFLLRAVAASVLAFSGNAMANFVAGQDYQVVAKPVKVEKPGKIEVREFFWYGCGHCFTLEPHMQDWLKKLPKDIRFVRTPAAMNPLWEQAARAYYVSEALGVRQKAHLQLFHDIHDKQRPILEQAQLAKFYTRYGISEEKFNTTYKSFPISSKIAQAKNLTAQYQLSGVPAVTVNGKYIVQGNDAKVIQVVNYLIEKERKAK
;
A
#
# COMPACT_ATOMS: atom_id res chain seq x y z
N MET A 1 63.65 1.81 48.11
CA MET A 1 63.02 1.15 46.93
C MET A 1 61.52 1.34 47.03
N LYS A 2 61.00 2.35 46.29
CA LYS A 2 59.55 2.68 46.32
C LYS A 2 58.92 2.11 45.05
N LYS A 3 58.01 1.12 45.20
CA LYS A 3 57.25 0.54 44.09
C LYS A 3 56.06 1.43 43.74
N PHE A 4 56.02 2.06 42.59
CA PHE A 4 54.86 2.75 42.03
C PHE A 4 53.91 1.74 41.39
N LEU A 5 52.71 1.63 41.96
CA LEU A 5 51.60 0.88 41.36
C LEU A 5 50.83 1.81 40.41
N LEU A 6 50.96 1.60 39.13
CA LEU A 6 50.11 2.26 38.09
C LEU A 6 48.75 1.56 38.09
N ARG A 7 47.70 2.26 38.50
CA ARG A 7 46.31 1.83 38.29
C ARG A 7 45.83 2.32 36.95
N ALA A 8 45.69 1.40 35.98
CA ALA A 8 45.02 1.67 34.73
C ALA A 8 43.53 1.74 34.91
N VAL A 9 42.92 2.92 34.74
CA VAL A 9 41.44 3.10 34.70
C VAL A 9 41.03 2.84 33.27
N ALA A 10 40.44 1.67 33.03
CA ALA A 10 39.75 1.37 31.76
C ALA A 10 38.45 2.14 31.68
N ALA A 11 38.42 3.22 30.90
CA ALA A 11 37.18 3.92 30.55
C ALA A 11 36.41 3.12 29.50
N SER A 12 35.36 2.40 29.94
CA SER A 12 34.43 1.72 29.02
C SER A 12 33.55 2.76 28.33
N VAL A 13 33.86 3.08 27.09
CA VAL A 13 33.00 3.89 26.22
C VAL A 13 31.83 3.01 25.79
N LEU A 14 30.69 3.17 26.44
CA LEU A 14 29.40 2.61 25.96
C LEU A 14 29.01 3.36 24.68
N ALA A 15 29.30 2.75 23.53
CA ALA A 15 28.77 3.22 22.25
C ALA A 15 27.25 3.00 22.22
N PHE A 16 26.51 4.06 22.53
CA PHE A 16 25.08 4.11 22.21
C PHE A 16 24.93 4.11 20.70
N SER A 17 24.69 2.92 20.13
CA SER A 17 24.23 2.78 18.75
C SER A 17 22.78 3.28 18.68
N GLY A 18 22.60 4.60 18.72
CA GLY A 18 21.33 5.21 18.41
C GLY A 18 21.00 4.89 16.94
N ASN A 19 19.96 4.09 16.69
CA ASN A 19 19.37 3.98 15.37
C ASN A 19 18.96 5.40 14.94
N ALA A 20 19.77 6.05 14.14
CA ALA A 20 19.42 7.31 13.50
C ALA A 20 18.25 7.01 12.55
N MET A 21 17.02 7.26 13.04
CA MET A 21 15.84 7.23 12.19
C MET A 21 16.04 8.31 11.13
N ALA A 22 16.02 7.94 9.85
CA ALA A 22 16.08 8.91 8.77
C ALA A 22 14.96 9.94 8.99
N ASN A 23 15.31 11.23 9.02
CA ASN A 23 14.34 12.31 9.15
C ASN A 23 13.76 12.60 7.77
N PHE A 24 12.48 12.29 7.57
CA PHE A 24 11.74 12.64 6.37
C PHE A 24 10.98 13.95 6.57
N VAL A 25 10.92 14.78 5.53
CA VAL A 25 10.42 16.15 5.57
C VAL A 25 9.06 16.28 4.89
N ALA A 26 8.10 16.89 5.59
CA ALA A 26 6.79 17.19 5.02
C ALA A 26 6.93 18.18 3.84
N GLY A 27 6.18 17.95 2.77
CA GLY A 27 6.26 18.73 1.53
C GLY A 27 7.36 18.25 0.56
N GLN A 28 8.31 17.43 1.02
CA GLN A 28 9.39 16.86 0.21
C GLN A 28 9.26 15.33 0.07
N ASP A 29 9.20 14.62 1.18
CA ASP A 29 9.16 13.14 1.20
C ASP A 29 7.73 12.60 1.35
N TYR A 30 6.85 13.37 1.94
CA TYR A 30 5.42 13.07 2.10
C TYR A 30 4.60 14.35 2.18
N GLN A 31 3.32 14.25 1.89
CA GLN A 31 2.35 15.34 2.03
C GLN A 31 1.51 15.15 3.30
N VAL A 32 1.16 16.27 3.96
CA VAL A 32 0.19 16.29 5.05
C VAL A 32 -1.18 16.59 4.48
N VAL A 33 -2.16 15.72 4.76
CA VAL A 33 -3.55 15.91 4.33
C VAL A 33 -4.16 17.07 5.12
N ALA A 34 -4.62 18.10 4.43
CA ALA A 34 -5.16 19.32 5.07
C ALA A 34 -6.34 19.02 6.00
N LYS A 35 -7.22 18.11 5.58
CA LYS A 35 -8.34 17.60 6.40
C LYS A 35 -8.20 16.09 6.53
N PRO A 36 -7.79 15.55 7.70
CA PRO A 36 -7.61 14.13 7.90
C PRO A 36 -8.83 13.30 7.47
N VAL A 37 -8.59 12.24 6.72
CA VAL A 37 -9.62 11.31 6.26
C VAL A 37 -9.88 10.28 7.36
N LYS A 38 -11.16 10.02 7.64
CA LYS A 38 -11.54 9.05 8.67
C LYS A 38 -11.09 7.64 8.30
N VAL A 39 -10.37 6.97 9.21
CA VAL A 39 -9.96 5.58 9.06
C VAL A 39 -11.08 4.62 9.49
N GLU A 40 -11.15 3.44 8.86
CA GLU A 40 -12.25 2.49 9.06
C GLU A 40 -12.22 1.77 10.42
N LYS A 41 -11.04 1.57 11.00
CA LYS A 41 -10.87 0.87 12.31
C LYS A 41 -10.09 1.74 13.28
N PRO A 42 -10.74 2.47 14.17
CA PRO A 42 -10.06 3.14 15.28
C PRO A 42 -9.23 2.14 16.12
N GLY A 43 -8.09 2.60 16.63
CA GLY A 43 -7.20 1.78 17.46
C GLY A 43 -6.04 1.10 16.70
N LYS A 44 -6.15 0.93 15.37
CA LYS A 44 -5.04 0.53 14.52
C LYS A 44 -4.56 1.72 13.68
N ILE A 45 -3.28 1.72 13.30
CA ILE A 45 -2.77 2.66 12.29
C ILE A 45 -3.10 2.08 10.92
N GLU A 46 -3.90 2.80 10.14
CA GLU A 46 -4.24 2.38 8.79
C GLU A 46 -3.14 2.81 7.81
N VAL A 47 -2.66 1.87 7.02
CA VAL A 47 -1.85 2.12 5.82
C VAL A 47 -2.66 1.69 4.63
N ARG A 48 -2.93 2.62 3.71
CA ARG A 48 -3.76 2.35 2.53
C ARG A 48 -2.99 2.66 1.27
N GLU A 49 -2.91 1.67 0.38
CA GLU A 49 -2.34 1.82 -0.95
C GLU A 49 -3.44 2.12 -1.96
N PHE A 50 -3.25 3.18 -2.74
CA PHE A 50 -4.02 3.44 -3.95
C PHE A 50 -3.20 3.03 -5.15
N PHE A 51 -3.77 2.20 -6.02
CA PHE A 51 -3.07 1.62 -7.16
C PHE A 51 -4.01 1.46 -8.36
N TRP A 52 -3.43 1.18 -9.53
CA TRP A 52 -4.13 0.74 -10.72
C TRP A 52 -3.33 -0.35 -11.43
N TYR A 53 -3.98 -1.41 -11.88
CA TYR A 53 -3.29 -2.54 -12.52
C TYR A 53 -2.52 -2.14 -13.79
N GLY A 54 -2.99 -1.15 -14.56
CA GLY A 54 -2.28 -0.65 -15.74
C GLY A 54 -1.14 0.32 -15.46
N CYS A 55 -0.85 0.62 -14.18
CA CYS A 55 0.20 1.56 -13.78
C CYS A 55 1.55 0.85 -13.61
N GLY A 56 2.54 1.15 -14.47
CA GLY A 56 3.90 0.60 -14.36
C GLY A 56 4.59 0.96 -13.04
N HIS A 57 4.39 2.18 -12.53
CA HIS A 57 4.95 2.58 -11.23
C HIS A 57 4.33 1.80 -10.06
N CYS A 58 3.04 1.44 -10.13
CA CYS A 58 2.41 0.56 -9.14
C CYS A 58 3.02 -0.84 -9.20
N PHE A 59 3.26 -1.36 -10.41
CA PHE A 59 3.94 -2.64 -10.61
C PHE A 59 5.36 -2.63 -10.04
N THR A 60 6.12 -1.54 -10.25
CA THR A 60 7.47 -1.37 -9.68
C THR A 60 7.46 -1.31 -8.14
N LEU A 61 6.43 -0.71 -7.54
CA LEU A 61 6.29 -0.64 -6.07
C LEU A 61 5.90 -1.99 -5.45
N GLU A 62 5.19 -2.84 -6.18
CA GLU A 62 4.56 -4.06 -5.63
C GLU A 62 5.56 -5.00 -4.92
N PRO A 63 6.78 -5.30 -5.42
CA PRO A 63 7.76 -6.12 -4.68
C PRO A 63 8.09 -5.56 -3.31
N HIS A 64 8.29 -4.26 -3.19
CA HIS A 64 8.58 -3.58 -1.93
C HIS A 64 7.40 -3.67 -0.94
N MET A 65 6.17 -3.52 -1.46
CA MET A 65 4.95 -3.70 -0.68
C MET A 65 4.79 -5.14 -0.19
N GLN A 66 5.06 -6.15 -1.05
CA GLN A 66 4.97 -7.56 -0.68
C GLN A 66 5.96 -7.92 0.43
N ASP A 67 7.21 -7.46 0.33
CA ASP A 67 8.22 -7.74 1.36
C ASP A 67 7.90 -7.05 2.69
N TRP A 68 7.36 -5.84 2.64
CA TRP A 68 6.89 -5.13 3.82
C TRP A 68 5.70 -5.84 4.48
N LEU A 69 4.73 -6.30 3.70
CA LEU A 69 3.55 -7.00 4.19
C LEU A 69 3.86 -8.32 4.93
N LYS A 70 4.94 -9.02 4.55
CA LYS A 70 5.40 -10.23 5.27
C LYS A 70 5.78 -9.96 6.72
N LYS A 71 6.16 -8.71 7.04
CA LYS A 71 6.65 -8.27 8.34
C LYS A 71 5.70 -7.29 9.04
N LEU A 72 4.44 -7.24 8.61
CA LEU A 72 3.47 -6.24 9.07
C LEU A 72 3.17 -6.39 10.57
N PRO A 73 3.38 -5.36 11.39
CA PRO A 73 3.06 -5.39 12.82
C PRO A 73 1.55 -5.50 13.08
N LYS A 74 1.17 -6.11 14.20
CA LYS A 74 -0.24 -6.38 14.55
C LYS A 74 -1.08 -5.11 14.78
N ASP A 75 -0.46 -4.00 15.12
CA ASP A 75 -1.09 -2.70 15.32
C ASP A 75 -1.36 -1.94 14.02
N ILE A 76 -0.87 -2.46 12.88
CA ILE A 76 -1.09 -1.90 11.56
C ILE A 76 -2.26 -2.61 10.86
N ARG A 77 -3.10 -1.84 10.17
CA ARG A 77 -4.10 -2.33 9.25
C ARG A 77 -3.73 -1.90 7.83
N PHE A 78 -3.37 -2.85 6.99
CA PHE A 78 -3.13 -2.56 5.59
C PHE A 78 -4.39 -2.77 4.75
N VAL A 79 -4.65 -1.83 3.82
CA VAL A 79 -5.79 -1.87 2.89
C VAL A 79 -5.33 -1.46 1.49
N ARG A 80 -5.76 -2.19 0.47
CA ARG A 80 -5.65 -1.76 -0.92
C ARG A 80 -6.94 -1.13 -1.41
N THR A 81 -6.83 -0.04 -2.14
CA THR A 81 -7.95 0.64 -2.80
C THR A 81 -7.57 0.85 -4.26
N PRO A 82 -8.14 0.07 -5.17
CA PRO A 82 -7.92 0.31 -6.60
C PRO A 82 -8.55 1.65 -6.97
N ALA A 83 -7.75 2.56 -7.53
CA ALA A 83 -8.23 3.86 -7.98
C ALA A 83 -9.13 3.71 -9.22
N ALA A 84 -10.27 4.39 -9.22
CA ALA A 84 -11.27 4.35 -10.29
C ALA A 84 -11.45 5.76 -10.88
N MET A 85 -10.34 6.35 -11.36
CA MET A 85 -10.28 7.76 -11.80
C MET A 85 -10.94 8.01 -13.15
N ASN A 86 -11.10 6.97 -13.97
CA ASN A 86 -11.75 7.04 -15.27
C ASN A 86 -12.41 5.68 -15.59
N PRO A 87 -13.19 5.56 -16.70
CA PRO A 87 -13.89 4.31 -17.04
C PRO A 87 -12.99 3.09 -17.20
N LEU A 88 -11.78 3.22 -17.76
CA LEU A 88 -10.85 2.12 -17.93
C LEU A 88 -10.29 1.66 -16.56
N TRP A 89 -9.93 2.60 -15.71
CA TRP A 89 -9.45 2.29 -14.37
C TRP A 89 -10.55 1.64 -13.51
N GLU A 90 -11.80 2.09 -13.69
CA GLU A 90 -12.94 1.50 -12.98
C GLU A 90 -13.13 0.02 -13.32
N GLN A 91 -12.93 -0.39 -14.58
CA GLN A 91 -13.06 -1.79 -14.98
C GLN A 91 -12.09 -2.68 -14.20
N ALA A 92 -10.82 -2.31 -14.13
CA ALA A 92 -9.80 -3.03 -13.38
C ALA A 92 -10.06 -2.96 -11.84
N ALA A 93 -10.55 -1.83 -11.34
CA ALA A 93 -10.93 -1.68 -9.93
C ALA A 93 -12.08 -2.61 -9.54
N ARG A 94 -13.10 -2.74 -10.39
CA ARG A 94 -14.20 -3.71 -10.20
C ARG A 94 -13.67 -5.14 -10.15
N ALA A 95 -12.75 -5.51 -11.05
CA ALA A 95 -12.15 -6.85 -11.06
C ALA A 95 -11.35 -7.15 -9.78
N TYR A 96 -10.65 -6.16 -9.22
CA TYR A 96 -10.01 -6.32 -7.91
C TYR A 96 -11.04 -6.67 -6.83
N TYR A 97 -12.14 -5.93 -6.73
CA TYR A 97 -13.18 -6.22 -5.73
C TYR A 97 -13.93 -7.51 -6.00
N VAL A 98 -14.12 -7.93 -7.26
CA VAL A 98 -14.63 -9.25 -7.60
C VAL A 98 -13.70 -10.35 -7.07
N SER A 99 -12.39 -10.21 -7.28
CA SER A 99 -11.40 -11.18 -6.80
C SER A 99 -11.37 -11.28 -5.27
N GLU A 100 -11.62 -10.18 -4.59
CA GLU A 100 -11.74 -10.12 -3.12
C GLU A 100 -13.03 -10.82 -2.66
N ALA A 101 -14.17 -10.50 -3.28
CA ALA A 101 -15.48 -11.09 -2.95
C ALA A 101 -15.52 -12.62 -3.22
N LEU A 102 -14.79 -13.09 -4.23
CA LEU A 102 -14.72 -14.51 -4.60
C LEU A 102 -13.52 -15.26 -3.99
N GLY A 103 -12.75 -14.60 -3.10
CA GLY A 103 -11.69 -15.25 -2.32
C GLY A 103 -10.41 -15.59 -3.08
N VAL A 104 -10.23 -15.08 -4.32
CA VAL A 104 -9.07 -15.42 -5.17
C VAL A 104 -8.01 -14.32 -5.24
N ARG A 105 -8.23 -13.17 -4.59
CA ARG A 105 -7.36 -11.99 -4.66
C ARG A 105 -5.89 -12.31 -4.35
N GLN A 106 -5.60 -13.05 -3.29
CA GLN A 106 -4.22 -13.36 -2.91
C GLN A 106 -3.43 -14.10 -4.00
N LYS A 107 -4.10 -14.96 -4.76
CA LYS A 107 -3.49 -15.74 -5.85
C LYS A 107 -3.41 -14.94 -7.16
N ALA A 108 -4.38 -14.07 -7.41
CA ALA A 108 -4.58 -13.42 -8.70
C ALA A 108 -3.92 -12.04 -8.81
N HIS A 109 -3.79 -11.30 -7.69
CA HIS A 109 -3.38 -9.90 -7.68
C HIS A 109 -2.01 -9.67 -8.35
N LEU A 110 -0.98 -10.30 -7.84
CA LEU A 110 0.37 -10.17 -8.39
C LEU A 110 0.48 -10.72 -9.81
N GLN A 111 -0.21 -11.84 -10.08
CA GLN A 111 -0.20 -12.44 -11.40
C GLN A 111 -0.85 -11.56 -12.48
N LEU A 112 -1.89 -10.78 -12.11
CA LEU A 112 -2.49 -9.83 -13.04
C LEU A 112 -1.52 -8.69 -13.39
N PHE A 113 -0.79 -8.16 -12.41
CA PHE A 113 0.30 -7.22 -12.67
C PHE A 113 1.35 -7.80 -13.62
N HIS A 114 1.86 -9.00 -13.37
CA HIS A 114 2.84 -9.67 -14.24
C HIS A 114 2.32 -9.92 -15.65
N ASP A 115 1.07 -10.34 -15.78
CA ASP A 115 0.49 -10.57 -17.12
C ASP A 115 0.36 -9.27 -17.92
N ILE A 116 0.03 -8.16 -17.26
CA ILE A 116 -0.09 -6.85 -17.92
C ILE A 116 1.29 -6.29 -18.28
N HIS A 117 2.23 -6.27 -17.34
CA HIS A 117 3.48 -5.53 -17.50
C HIS A 117 4.62 -6.36 -18.09
N ASP A 118 4.87 -7.58 -17.60
CA ASP A 118 5.96 -8.42 -18.09
C ASP A 118 5.58 -9.11 -19.41
N LYS A 119 4.32 -9.59 -19.52
CA LYS A 119 3.85 -10.27 -20.73
C LYS A 119 3.19 -9.34 -21.73
N GLN A 120 3.14 -8.04 -21.41
CA GLN A 120 2.55 -6.99 -22.25
C GLN A 120 1.13 -7.31 -22.74
N ARG A 121 0.31 -7.92 -21.88
CA ARG A 121 -1.08 -8.25 -22.18
C ARG A 121 -2.00 -7.16 -21.64
N PRO A 122 -2.75 -6.42 -22.46
CA PRO A 122 -3.63 -5.36 -22.00
C PRO A 122 -4.92 -5.93 -21.35
N ILE A 123 -4.79 -6.64 -20.22
CA ILE A 123 -5.91 -7.26 -19.50
C ILE A 123 -6.52 -6.21 -18.56
N LEU A 124 -7.25 -5.25 -19.13
CA LEU A 124 -7.83 -4.12 -18.39
C LEU A 124 -9.33 -3.99 -18.58
N GLU A 125 -9.88 -4.54 -19.65
CA GLU A 125 -11.31 -4.51 -19.94
C GLU A 125 -12.06 -5.69 -19.32
N GLN A 126 -13.35 -5.52 -19.05
CA GLN A 126 -14.18 -6.50 -18.35
C GLN A 126 -14.09 -7.92 -18.94
N ALA A 127 -14.16 -8.05 -20.27
CA ALA A 127 -14.14 -9.37 -20.93
C ALA A 127 -12.77 -10.06 -20.76
N GLN A 128 -11.69 -9.32 -20.90
CA GLN A 128 -10.32 -9.82 -20.69
C GLN A 128 -10.09 -10.23 -19.24
N LEU A 129 -10.58 -9.43 -18.29
CA LEU A 129 -10.51 -9.70 -16.85
C LEU A 129 -11.35 -10.94 -16.52
N ALA A 130 -12.57 -11.09 -17.03
CA ALA A 130 -13.38 -12.30 -16.83
C ALA A 130 -12.62 -13.55 -17.27
N LYS A 131 -12.04 -13.53 -18.48
CA LYS A 131 -11.21 -14.63 -18.98
C LYS A 131 -9.96 -14.87 -18.14
N PHE A 132 -9.30 -13.82 -17.64
CA PHE A 132 -8.15 -13.97 -16.73
C PHE A 132 -8.52 -14.76 -15.48
N TYR A 133 -9.68 -14.47 -14.86
CA TYR A 133 -10.08 -15.10 -13.59
C TYR A 133 -10.55 -16.55 -13.75
N THR A 134 -10.80 -17.06 -14.97
CA THR A 134 -11.10 -18.49 -15.19
C THR A 134 -9.95 -19.39 -14.73
N ARG A 135 -8.70 -18.91 -14.77
CA ARG A 135 -7.51 -19.61 -14.27
C ARG A 135 -7.55 -19.89 -12.77
N TYR A 136 -8.43 -19.19 -12.04
CA TYR A 136 -8.61 -19.33 -10.59
C TYR A 136 -9.94 -19.99 -10.22
N GLY A 137 -10.58 -20.69 -11.18
CA GLY A 137 -11.82 -21.41 -10.97
C GLY A 137 -13.08 -20.53 -10.96
N ILE A 138 -12.99 -19.27 -11.41
CA ILE A 138 -14.13 -18.39 -11.52
C ILE A 138 -14.65 -18.42 -12.96
N SER A 139 -15.87 -18.92 -13.19
CA SER A 139 -16.47 -18.85 -14.53
C SER A 139 -16.71 -17.42 -14.96
N GLU A 140 -16.66 -17.14 -16.27
CA GLU A 140 -16.94 -15.79 -16.81
C GLU A 140 -18.34 -15.31 -16.41
N GLU A 141 -19.33 -16.19 -16.37
CA GLU A 141 -20.67 -15.89 -15.92
C GLU A 141 -20.66 -15.41 -14.45
N LYS A 142 -20.01 -16.18 -13.54
CA LYS A 142 -19.89 -15.84 -12.13
C LYS A 142 -19.15 -14.52 -11.92
N PHE A 143 -18.05 -14.31 -12.70
CA PHE A 143 -17.31 -13.06 -12.69
C PHE A 143 -18.23 -11.90 -13.08
N ASN A 144 -18.92 -12.00 -14.24
CA ASN A 144 -19.74 -10.93 -14.79
C ASN A 144 -20.95 -10.60 -13.90
N THR A 145 -21.58 -11.60 -13.30
CA THR A 145 -22.69 -11.41 -12.37
C THR A 145 -22.21 -10.68 -11.11
N THR A 146 -21.07 -11.10 -10.53
CA THR A 146 -20.48 -10.43 -9.36
C THR A 146 -20.02 -9.01 -9.71
N TYR A 147 -19.38 -8.80 -10.85
CA TYR A 147 -18.87 -7.53 -11.34
C TYR A 147 -19.95 -6.45 -11.43
N LYS A 148 -21.16 -6.81 -11.85
CA LYS A 148 -22.32 -5.92 -11.98
C LYS A 148 -23.11 -5.76 -10.68
N SER A 149 -22.74 -6.46 -9.62
CA SER A 149 -23.50 -6.48 -8.36
C SER A 149 -23.45 -5.14 -7.61
N PHE A 150 -24.48 -4.88 -6.81
CA PHE A 150 -24.55 -3.70 -5.95
C PHE A 150 -23.38 -3.59 -4.95
N PRO A 151 -22.90 -4.67 -4.27
CA PRO A 151 -21.76 -4.60 -3.39
C PRO A 151 -20.49 -4.10 -4.11
N ILE A 152 -20.21 -4.55 -5.34
CA ILE A 152 -19.08 -4.07 -6.12
C ILE A 152 -19.26 -2.60 -6.50
N SER A 153 -20.43 -2.20 -6.92
CA SER A 153 -20.73 -0.79 -7.24
C SER A 153 -20.55 0.12 -6.02
N SER A 154 -20.97 -0.33 -4.84
CA SER A 154 -20.74 0.38 -3.58
C SER A 154 -19.26 0.53 -3.25
N LYS A 155 -18.45 -0.53 -3.44
CA LYS A 155 -16.99 -0.48 -3.27
C LYS A 155 -16.31 0.50 -4.24
N ILE A 156 -16.77 0.56 -5.49
CA ILE A 156 -16.27 1.54 -6.47
C ILE A 156 -16.62 2.97 -6.05
N ALA A 157 -17.84 3.22 -5.63
CA ALA A 157 -18.23 4.54 -5.14
C ALA A 157 -17.39 4.97 -3.93
N GLN A 158 -17.11 4.05 -3.00
CA GLN A 158 -16.23 4.28 -1.86
C GLN A 158 -14.78 4.58 -2.31
N ALA A 159 -14.25 3.83 -3.28
CA ALA A 159 -12.90 4.06 -3.81
C ALA A 159 -12.77 5.44 -4.47
N LYS A 160 -13.76 5.84 -5.28
CA LYS A 160 -13.82 7.18 -5.91
C LYS A 160 -13.86 8.28 -4.85
N ASN A 161 -14.71 8.12 -3.83
CA ASN A 161 -14.84 9.10 -2.75
C ASN A 161 -13.53 9.24 -1.95
N LEU A 162 -12.87 8.13 -1.60
CA LEU A 162 -11.57 8.16 -0.92
C LEU A 162 -10.50 8.84 -1.78
N THR A 163 -10.41 8.53 -3.07
CA THR A 163 -9.50 9.17 -4.01
C THR A 163 -9.68 10.69 -4.02
N ALA A 164 -10.95 11.15 -4.03
CA ALA A 164 -11.29 12.57 -3.98
C ALA A 164 -10.97 13.21 -2.62
N GLN A 165 -11.27 12.56 -1.50
CA GLN A 165 -10.96 13.07 -0.15
C GLN A 165 -9.46 13.26 0.06
N TYR A 166 -8.61 12.39 -0.46
CA TYR A 166 -7.16 12.54 -0.45
C TYR A 166 -6.64 13.45 -1.54
N GLN A 167 -7.50 13.96 -2.43
CA GLN A 167 -7.13 14.82 -3.57
C GLN A 167 -6.03 14.19 -4.45
N LEU A 168 -6.09 12.87 -4.66
CA LEU A 168 -5.06 12.16 -5.42
C LEU A 168 -5.16 12.50 -6.90
N SER A 169 -4.04 12.93 -7.49
CA SER A 169 -3.90 13.18 -8.93
C SER A 169 -3.37 11.97 -9.70
N GLY A 170 -2.87 10.93 -9.00
CA GLY A 170 -2.28 9.74 -9.61
C GLY A 170 -1.97 8.65 -8.61
N VAL A 171 -1.46 7.53 -9.13
CA VAL A 171 -1.02 6.37 -8.37
C VAL A 171 0.39 5.93 -8.83
N PRO A 172 1.17 5.21 -7.97
CA PRO A 172 0.80 4.77 -6.64
C PRO A 172 0.80 5.92 -5.63
N ALA A 173 -0.08 5.79 -4.62
CA ALA A 173 -0.07 6.64 -3.45
C ALA A 173 -0.33 5.77 -2.21
N VAL A 174 0.49 5.93 -1.17
CA VAL A 174 0.30 5.23 0.10
C VAL A 174 -0.06 6.24 1.17
N THR A 175 -1.20 6.04 1.83
CA THR A 175 -1.64 6.93 2.91
C THR A 175 -1.43 6.29 4.27
N VAL A 176 -1.09 7.11 5.28
CA VAL A 176 -0.90 6.66 6.65
C VAL A 176 -1.87 7.38 7.56
N ASN A 177 -2.70 6.60 8.24
CA ASN A 177 -3.65 6.98 9.28
C ASN A 177 -4.59 8.15 8.91
N GLY A 178 -4.91 8.27 7.61
CA GLY A 178 -5.77 9.34 7.09
C GLY A 178 -5.11 10.73 7.05
N LYS A 179 -3.85 10.86 7.45
CA LYS A 179 -3.18 12.14 7.68
C LYS A 179 -2.04 12.45 6.70
N TYR A 180 -1.43 11.44 6.11
CA TYR A 180 -0.24 11.58 5.28
C TYR A 180 -0.41 10.86 3.96
N ILE A 181 0.24 11.37 2.91
CA ILE A 181 0.32 10.76 1.58
C ILE A 181 1.80 10.64 1.22
N VAL A 182 2.21 9.43 0.84
CA VAL A 182 3.55 9.13 0.31
C VAL A 182 3.39 8.70 -1.15
N GLN A 183 4.13 9.34 -2.04
CA GLN A 183 4.15 9.00 -3.46
C GLN A 183 5.54 8.54 -3.87
N GLY A 184 5.62 7.67 -4.86
CA GLY A 184 6.87 7.07 -5.35
C GLY A 184 6.67 5.59 -5.66
N ASN A 185 7.71 4.96 -6.19
CA ASN A 185 7.63 3.57 -6.69
C ASN A 185 8.86 2.72 -6.32
N ASP A 186 9.63 3.15 -5.34
CA ASP A 186 10.85 2.50 -4.86
C ASP A 186 10.82 2.17 -3.36
N ALA A 187 11.90 1.62 -2.85
CA ALA A 187 12.05 1.24 -1.45
C ALA A 187 11.91 2.43 -0.48
N LYS A 188 12.16 3.66 -0.94
CA LYS A 188 12.02 4.88 -0.12
C LYS A 188 10.58 5.06 0.37
N VAL A 189 9.59 4.68 -0.45
CA VAL A 189 8.16 4.73 -0.04
C VAL A 189 7.95 3.97 1.27
N ILE A 190 8.51 2.75 1.37
CA ILE A 190 8.38 1.92 2.59
C ILE A 190 9.09 2.56 3.78
N GLN A 191 10.26 3.18 3.55
CA GLN A 191 10.98 3.88 4.63
C GLN A 191 10.17 5.05 5.19
N VAL A 192 9.59 5.86 4.31
CA VAL A 192 8.72 7.00 4.69
C VAL A 192 7.46 6.50 5.41
N VAL A 193 6.81 5.45 4.90
CA VAL A 193 5.64 4.84 5.54
C VAL A 193 5.97 4.36 6.96
N ASN A 194 7.09 3.67 7.15
CA ASN A 194 7.54 3.22 8.47
C ASN A 194 7.82 4.39 9.43
N TYR A 195 8.48 5.44 8.94
CA TYR A 195 8.69 6.67 9.71
C TYR A 195 7.37 7.30 10.18
N LEU A 196 6.37 7.38 9.28
CA LEU A 196 5.06 7.94 9.60
C LEU A 196 4.27 7.05 10.58
N ILE A 197 4.40 5.72 10.48
CA ILE A 197 3.85 4.78 11.45
C ILE A 197 4.43 5.06 12.86
N GLU A 198 5.74 5.20 12.97
CA GLU A 198 6.38 5.52 14.25
C GLU A 198 5.95 6.88 14.79
N LYS A 199 5.78 7.87 13.91
CA LYS A 199 5.24 9.18 14.27
C LYS A 199 3.82 9.07 14.83
N GLU A 200 2.94 8.27 14.23
CA GLU A 200 1.58 8.03 14.71
C GLU A 200 1.54 7.21 16.02
N ARG A 201 2.49 6.30 16.25
CA ARG A 201 2.63 5.58 17.52
C ARG A 201 2.95 6.50 18.69
N LYS A 202 3.83 7.48 18.45
CA LYS A 202 4.24 8.48 19.46
C LYS A 202 3.16 9.53 19.75
N ALA A 203 2.18 9.68 18.85
CA ALA A 203 1.10 10.67 19.00
C ALA A 203 -0.15 10.10 19.70
N LYS A 204 -0.16 8.81 20.04
CA LYS A 204 -1.19 8.16 20.87
C LYS A 204 -0.86 8.28 22.35
#